data_095793fec38e7720abd609a9310854ba
#
_entry.id   095793fec38e7720abd609a9310854ba
#
_cell.length_a   1.000
_cell.length_b   1.000
_cell.length_c   1.000
_cell.angle_alpha   90.00
_cell.angle_beta   90.00
_cell.angle_gamma   90.00
#
_symmetry.space_group_name_H-M   'P 1'
#
loop_
_entity.id
_entity.type
_entity.pdbx_description
1 polymer ?
#
loop_
_entity_poly.entity_id
_entity_poly.type
_entity_poly.pdbx_seq_one_letter_code
_entity_poly.pdbx_strand_id
1 'polypeptide(L)'
;MNRILRTGIITLGLALFLSAFSASNAMAQASPVMRDILGRMDRYNKALTSFQSNVTMVKWDSLLNANDTYEGTASYLPKSSKNPMAVRIDWSKPAVEQMAVRGDQYELYRPRLNQVIKGKTNSAKSNGAAGGALAFMSMSKAQLQANYTVRYIGQEAISGGTQTWHLELTPKTPTSYKTAEIWVDSDGLPRQAKVTEKNNDTTTVLLQNVRTNVTLNASIFKLDYPKNAKIVNG
;
A
#
# COMPACT_ATOMS: atom_id res chain seq x y z
N MET A 1 71.77 -69.28 -1.57
CA MET A 1 72.38 -67.93 -1.68
C MET A 1 71.20 -66.93 -1.85
N ASN A 2 70.89 -66.26 -0.79
CA ASN A 2 69.61 -65.63 -0.47
C ASN A 2 69.70 -64.14 -0.55
N ARG A 3 68.66 -63.51 -1.08
CA ARG A 3 68.36 -62.11 -0.75
C ARG A 3 66.89 -61.90 -0.58
N ILE A 4 66.57 -61.56 0.63
CA ILE A 4 65.23 -61.17 1.09
C ILE A 4 65.02 -59.73 0.66
N LEU A 5 63.87 -59.44 -0.04
CA LEU A 5 63.40 -58.08 -0.27
C LEU A 5 62.15 -57.88 0.61
N ARG A 6 62.24 -56.97 1.56
CA ARG A 6 61.14 -56.48 2.39
C ARG A 6 60.35 -55.43 1.59
N THR A 7 59.09 -55.69 1.33
CA THR A 7 58.17 -54.75 0.74
C THR A 7 57.43 -54.05 1.90
N GLY A 8 57.69 -52.75 2.08
CA GLY A 8 56.93 -51.92 3.03
C GLY A 8 55.63 -51.44 2.44
N ILE A 9 54.54 -51.72 3.13
CA ILE A 9 53.19 -51.25 2.82
C ILE A 9 53.04 -49.86 3.43
N ILE A 10 52.91 -48.84 2.60
CA ILE A 10 52.57 -47.46 3.04
C ILE A 10 51.02 -47.38 3.00
N THR A 11 50.40 -47.40 4.15
CA THR A 11 48.97 -47.10 4.30
C THR A 11 48.75 -45.61 4.27
N LEU A 12 48.23 -45.10 3.17
CA LEU A 12 47.80 -43.69 3.02
C LEU A 12 46.40 -43.52 3.60
N GLY A 13 46.34 -42.94 4.79
CA GLY A 13 45.09 -42.61 5.47
C GLY A 13 44.42 -41.41 4.80
N LEU A 14 43.33 -41.66 4.08
CA LEU A 14 42.47 -40.60 3.49
C LEU A 14 41.52 -40.08 4.58
N ALA A 15 41.89 -38.96 5.22
CA ALA A 15 41.00 -38.24 6.13
C ALA A 15 39.92 -37.50 5.34
N LEU A 16 38.68 -38.03 5.30
CA LEU A 16 37.51 -37.32 4.81
C LEU A 16 37.12 -36.20 5.78
N PHE A 17 37.46 -34.96 5.44
CA PHE A 17 36.88 -33.78 6.09
C PHE A 17 35.44 -33.62 5.60
N LEU A 18 34.45 -34.10 6.38
CA LEU A 18 33.06 -33.69 6.25
C LEU A 18 32.93 -32.25 6.76
N SER A 19 33.10 -31.27 5.89
CA SER A 19 32.68 -29.90 6.16
C SER A 19 31.12 -29.88 6.15
N ALA A 20 30.51 -29.94 7.34
CA ALA A 20 29.13 -29.63 7.54
C ALA A 20 28.91 -28.17 7.14
N PHE A 21 28.40 -27.94 5.92
CA PHE A 21 27.81 -26.64 5.56
C PHE A 21 26.57 -26.44 6.41
N SER A 22 26.74 -25.76 7.55
CA SER A 22 25.63 -25.18 8.29
C SER A 22 25.00 -24.15 7.37
N ALA A 23 23.91 -24.50 6.70
CA ALA A 23 23.03 -23.56 6.04
C ALA A 23 22.49 -22.65 7.15
N SER A 24 23.20 -21.56 7.43
CA SER A 24 22.68 -20.47 8.25
C SER A 24 21.42 -19.97 7.52
N ASN A 25 20.25 -20.24 8.09
CA ASN A 25 19.03 -19.52 7.74
C ASN A 25 19.31 -18.06 8.05
N ALA A 26 19.89 -17.35 7.07
CA ALA A 26 19.97 -15.90 7.08
C ALA A 26 18.52 -15.43 7.03
N MET A 27 17.91 -15.25 8.19
CA MET A 27 16.75 -14.38 8.33
C MET A 27 17.17 -13.10 7.64
N ALA A 28 16.60 -12.83 6.47
CA ALA A 28 16.90 -11.64 5.71
C ALA A 28 16.52 -10.43 6.57
N GLN A 29 17.49 -9.94 7.35
CA GLN A 29 17.32 -8.71 8.13
C GLN A 29 17.04 -7.62 7.11
N ALA A 30 15.92 -6.94 7.27
CA ALA A 30 15.59 -5.80 6.41
C ALA A 30 16.80 -4.88 6.33
N SER A 31 17.19 -4.50 5.10
CA SER A 31 18.34 -3.62 4.87
C SER A 31 18.25 -2.37 5.75
N PRO A 32 19.37 -1.75 6.16
CA PRO A 32 19.35 -0.52 6.96
C PRO A 32 18.43 0.55 6.37
N VAL A 33 18.44 0.69 5.04
CA VAL A 33 17.57 1.62 4.30
C VAL A 33 16.09 1.28 4.50
N MET A 34 15.71 0.01 4.36
CA MET A 34 14.33 -0.42 4.57
C MET A 34 13.85 -0.15 6.00
N ARG A 35 14.72 -0.41 6.99
CA ARG A 35 14.39 -0.12 8.40
C ARG A 35 14.16 1.36 8.66
N ASP A 36 14.98 2.23 8.04
CA ASP A 36 14.82 3.69 8.15
C ASP A 36 13.51 4.15 7.51
N ILE A 37 13.22 3.73 6.26
CA ILE A 37 11.97 4.08 5.57
C ILE A 37 10.75 3.68 6.40
N LEU A 38 10.67 2.40 6.81
CA LEU A 38 9.55 1.91 7.62
C LEU A 38 9.48 2.59 9.00
N GLY A 39 10.62 3.00 9.56
CA GLY A 39 10.68 3.78 10.78
C GLY A 39 10.12 5.19 10.62
N ARG A 40 10.40 5.86 9.49
CA ARG A 40 9.82 7.18 9.15
C ARG A 40 8.30 7.08 8.95
N MET A 41 7.84 6.09 8.20
CA MET A 41 6.40 5.84 8.02
C MET A 41 5.69 5.65 9.36
N ASP A 42 6.27 4.89 10.28
CA ASP A 42 5.67 4.66 11.61
C ASP A 42 5.61 5.94 12.45
N ARG A 43 6.68 6.75 12.46
CA ARG A 43 6.70 8.05 13.13
C ARG A 43 5.67 9.00 12.53
N TYR A 44 5.62 9.08 11.19
CA TYR A 44 4.64 9.90 10.48
C TYR A 44 3.21 9.51 10.86
N ASN A 45 2.87 8.23 10.77
CA ASN A 45 1.53 7.74 11.10
C ASN A 45 1.13 8.02 12.54
N LYS A 46 2.07 7.93 13.49
CA LYS A 46 1.81 8.24 14.91
C LYS A 46 1.60 9.73 15.18
N ALA A 47 2.26 10.59 14.41
CA ALA A 47 2.16 12.05 14.54
C ALA A 47 0.97 12.64 13.76
N LEU A 48 0.40 11.88 12.83
CA LEU A 48 -0.66 12.35 11.95
C LEU A 48 -1.99 12.44 12.71
N THR A 49 -2.57 13.63 12.74
CA THR A 49 -3.91 13.87 13.32
C THR A 49 -4.97 14.13 12.25
N SER A 50 -4.55 14.59 11.08
CA SER A 50 -5.40 14.80 9.90
C SER A 50 -4.57 15.04 8.66
N PHE A 51 -5.13 14.85 7.47
CA PHE A 51 -4.58 15.46 6.27
C PHE A 51 -5.66 15.89 5.27
N GLN A 52 -5.28 16.81 4.39
CA GLN A 52 -5.98 17.16 3.15
C GLN A 52 -5.00 17.18 1.99
N SER A 53 -5.46 16.77 0.81
CA SER A 53 -4.64 16.76 -0.41
C SER A 53 -5.49 16.86 -1.66
N ASN A 54 -4.87 17.24 -2.77
CA ASN A 54 -5.38 16.88 -4.08
C ASN A 54 -5.09 15.40 -4.32
N VAL A 55 -6.01 14.71 -4.99
CA VAL A 55 -5.86 13.31 -5.36
C VAL A 55 -6.07 13.14 -6.85
N THR A 56 -5.13 12.45 -7.48
CA THR A 56 -5.27 11.95 -8.85
C THR A 56 -5.26 10.44 -8.81
N MET A 57 -6.21 9.79 -9.47
CA MET A 57 -6.26 8.36 -9.63
C MET A 57 -6.30 8.02 -11.11
N VAL A 58 -5.39 7.15 -11.54
CA VAL A 58 -5.33 6.61 -12.90
C VAL A 58 -5.60 5.13 -12.83
N LYS A 59 -6.62 4.70 -13.58
CA LYS A 59 -6.91 3.29 -13.83
C LYS A 59 -6.45 2.95 -15.24
N TRP A 60 -5.58 1.96 -15.35
CA TRP A 60 -5.11 1.42 -16.61
C TRP A 60 -5.80 0.09 -16.88
N ASP A 61 -6.47 0.00 -18.02
CA ASP A 61 -7.02 -1.24 -18.54
C ASP A 61 -5.99 -1.89 -19.48
N SER A 62 -5.52 -3.07 -19.10
CA SER A 62 -4.45 -3.78 -19.83
C SER A 62 -4.93 -4.37 -21.17
N LEU A 63 -6.22 -4.66 -21.31
CA LEU A 63 -6.78 -5.21 -22.55
C LEU A 63 -7.06 -4.10 -23.57
N LEU A 64 -7.61 -2.98 -23.10
CA LEU A 64 -7.97 -1.84 -23.94
C LEU A 64 -6.79 -0.91 -24.20
N ASN A 65 -5.68 -1.07 -23.48
CA ASN A 65 -4.52 -0.17 -23.52
C ASN A 65 -4.95 1.30 -23.31
N ALA A 66 -5.84 1.54 -22.35
CA ALA A 66 -6.48 2.82 -22.10
C ALA A 66 -6.42 3.21 -20.63
N ASN A 67 -6.44 4.52 -20.37
CA ASN A 67 -6.46 5.09 -19.03
C ASN A 67 -7.77 5.83 -18.76
N ASP A 68 -8.33 5.60 -17.57
CA ASP A 68 -9.34 6.46 -16.96
C ASP A 68 -8.68 7.29 -15.86
N THR A 69 -8.76 8.62 -15.96
CA THR A 69 -8.18 9.53 -14.97
C THR A 69 -9.27 10.21 -14.15
N TYR A 70 -9.11 10.17 -12.84
CA TYR A 70 -9.95 10.82 -11.85
C TYR A 70 -9.15 11.87 -11.12
N GLU A 71 -9.74 13.05 -10.91
CA GLU A 71 -9.13 14.14 -10.14
C GLU A 71 -10.10 14.62 -9.07
N GLY A 72 -9.58 14.98 -7.92
CA GLY A 72 -10.40 15.45 -6.81
C GLY A 72 -9.60 15.88 -5.60
N THR A 73 -10.26 15.91 -4.46
CA THR A 73 -9.65 16.20 -3.17
C THR A 73 -9.91 15.09 -2.17
N ALA A 74 -8.97 14.86 -1.27
CA ALA A 74 -9.09 13.89 -0.19
C ALA A 74 -8.89 14.55 1.16
N SER A 75 -9.69 14.14 2.15
CA SER A 75 -9.54 14.50 3.56
C SER A 75 -9.54 13.24 4.40
N TYR A 76 -8.72 13.22 5.45
CA TYR A 76 -8.53 12.05 6.29
C TYR A 76 -8.39 12.43 7.76
N LEU A 77 -9.05 11.65 8.62
CA LEU A 77 -8.85 11.65 10.08
C LEU A 77 -8.48 10.21 10.50
N PRO A 78 -7.30 10.01 11.12
CA PRO A 78 -6.95 8.73 11.73
C PRO A 78 -7.93 8.35 12.84
N LYS A 79 -8.02 7.06 13.13
CA LYS A 79 -8.74 6.58 14.31
C LYS A 79 -8.13 7.17 15.58
N SER A 80 -8.96 7.67 16.47
CA SER A 80 -8.58 8.16 17.80
C SER A 80 -9.45 7.49 18.87
N SER A 81 -9.18 7.79 20.15
CA SER A 81 -10.02 7.32 21.26
C SER A 81 -11.45 7.88 21.21
N LYS A 82 -11.64 9.03 20.55
CA LYS A 82 -12.93 9.75 20.48
C LYS A 82 -13.67 9.55 19.17
N ASN A 83 -12.95 9.25 18.07
CA ASN A 83 -13.54 9.21 16.73
C ASN A 83 -13.04 8.00 15.97
N PRO A 84 -13.90 7.32 15.18
CA PRO A 84 -13.46 6.32 14.20
C PRO A 84 -12.61 6.99 13.13
N MET A 85 -11.83 6.20 12.39
CA MET A 85 -11.19 6.66 11.16
C MET A 85 -12.25 7.23 10.21
N ALA A 86 -11.93 8.34 9.54
CA ALA A 86 -12.79 8.91 8.54
C ALA A 86 -12.00 9.36 7.31
N VAL A 87 -12.57 9.11 6.12
CA VAL A 87 -12.05 9.52 4.83
C VAL A 87 -13.17 10.22 4.05
N ARG A 88 -12.86 11.31 3.36
CA ARG A 88 -13.73 11.90 2.34
C ARG A 88 -12.93 12.10 1.07
N ILE A 89 -13.53 11.75 -0.07
CA ILE A 89 -13.01 12.05 -1.39
C ILE A 89 -14.12 12.72 -2.19
N ASP A 90 -13.82 13.90 -2.72
CA ASP A 90 -14.68 14.63 -3.64
C ASP A 90 -14.04 14.61 -5.02
N TRP A 91 -14.55 13.77 -5.91
CA TRP A 91 -14.12 13.71 -7.30
C TRP A 91 -14.75 14.86 -8.09
N SER A 92 -13.93 15.53 -8.91
CA SER A 92 -14.34 16.57 -9.85
C SER A 92 -14.31 16.10 -11.29
N LYS A 93 -13.50 15.10 -11.61
CA LYS A 93 -13.35 14.47 -12.93
C LYS A 93 -13.30 12.95 -12.81
N PRO A 94 -13.79 12.20 -13.83
CA PRO A 94 -14.52 12.66 -15.04
C PRO A 94 -15.95 13.09 -14.71
N ALA A 95 -16.44 12.73 -13.53
CA ALA A 95 -17.76 13.11 -13.03
C ALA A 95 -17.68 13.55 -11.57
N VAL A 96 -18.58 14.45 -11.16
CA VAL A 96 -18.71 14.83 -9.76
C VAL A 96 -19.29 13.64 -8.99
N GLU A 97 -18.51 13.10 -8.05
CA GLU A 97 -18.92 12.05 -7.11
C GLU A 97 -18.31 12.36 -5.74
N GLN A 98 -19.02 12.02 -4.68
CA GLN A 98 -18.56 12.23 -3.32
C GLN A 98 -18.56 10.91 -2.58
N MET A 99 -17.45 10.55 -1.97
CA MET A 99 -17.33 9.35 -1.14
C MET A 99 -16.95 9.74 0.29
N ALA A 100 -17.63 9.18 1.26
CA ALA A 100 -17.25 9.25 2.66
C ALA A 100 -17.17 7.86 3.27
N VAL A 101 -16.11 7.63 4.06
CA VAL A 101 -15.93 6.43 4.87
C VAL A 101 -15.86 6.87 6.33
N ARG A 102 -16.58 6.18 7.22
CA ARG A 102 -16.53 6.39 8.67
C ARG A 102 -16.52 5.04 9.37
N GLY A 103 -15.37 4.69 9.96
CA GLY A 103 -15.19 3.37 10.53
C GLY A 103 -15.29 2.28 9.48
N ASP A 104 -16.28 1.42 9.60
CA ASP A 104 -16.54 0.30 8.69
C ASP A 104 -17.62 0.58 7.64
N GLN A 105 -18.18 1.79 7.60
CA GLN A 105 -19.25 2.16 6.67
C GLN A 105 -18.75 3.13 5.61
N TYR A 106 -19.31 3.03 4.40
CA TYR A 106 -19.10 4.01 3.35
C TYR A 106 -20.42 4.49 2.74
N GLU A 107 -20.38 5.71 2.24
CA GLU A 107 -21.40 6.31 1.40
C GLU A 107 -20.74 6.85 0.13
N LEU A 108 -21.34 6.59 -1.02
CA LEU A 108 -20.95 7.16 -2.32
C LEU A 108 -22.16 7.87 -2.93
N TYR A 109 -22.10 9.20 -3.02
CA TYR A 109 -23.13 10.00 -3.67
C TYR A 109 -22.74 10.33 -5.11
N ARG A 110 -23.64 10.04 -6.03
CA ARG A 110 -23.57 10.31 -7.47
C ARG A 110 -24.62 11.33 -7.88
N PRO A 111 -24.30 12.64 -7.87
CA PRO A 111 -25.27 13.70 -8.15
C PRO A 111 -26.00 13.53 -9.47
N ARG A 112 -25.27 13.16 -10.54
CA ARG A 112 -25.85 12.97 -11.89
C ARG A 112 -26.96 11.89 -11.96
N LEU A 113 -26.90 10.91 -11.07
CA LEU A 113 -27.85 9.82 -10.98
C LEU A 113 -28.84 10.02 -9.84
N ASN A 114 -28.70 11.11 -9.06
CA ASN A 114 -29.40 11.34 -7.80
C ASN A 114 -29.44 10.07 -6.92
N GLN A 115 -28.26 9.40 -6.79
CA GLN A 115 -28.12 8.09 -6.15
C GLN A 115 -27.07 8.13 -5.03
N VAL A 116 -27.38 7.47 -3.93
CA VAL A 116 -26.45 7.22 -2.83
C VAL A 116 -26.30 5.72 -2.65
N ILE A 117 -25.07 5.22 -2.74
CA ILE A 117 -24.72 3.83 -2.44
C ILE A 117 -24.17 3.78 -1.03
N LYS A 118 -24.73 2.92 -0.18
CA LYS A 118 -24.28 2.72 1.20
C LYS A 118 -23.87 1.27 1.41
N GLY A 119 -22.77 1.06 2.15
CA GLY A 119 -22.30 -0.29 2.42
C GLY A 119 -21.24 -0.33 3.49
N LYS A 120 -20.71 -1.53 3.71
CA LYS A 120 -19.57 -1.77 4.61
C LYS A 120 -18.26 -1.87 3.84
N THR A 121 -17.20 -1.33 4.40
CA THR A 121 -15.86 -1.32 3.78
C THR A 121 -15.26 -2.72 3.58
N ASN A 122 -15.74 -3.71 4.33
CA ASN A 122 -15.34 -5.12 4.21
C ASN A 122 -16.19 -5.93 3.23
N SER A 123 -17.23 -5.33 2.60
CA SER A 123 -18.01 -6.01 1.57
C SER A 123 -17.18 -6.14 0.28
N ALA A 124 -17.38 -7.26 -0.46
CA ALA A 124 -16.65 -7.54 -1.70
C ALA A 124 -16.83 -6.42 -2.76
N LYS A 125 -17.93 -5.67 -2.69
CA LYS A 125 -18.22 -4.55 -3.59
C LYS A 125 -17.54 -3.23 -3.21
N SER A 126 -17.06 -3.09 -1.96
CA SER A 126 -16.35 -1.89 -1.49
C SER A 126 -14.88 -1.87 -1.88
N ASN A 127 -14.35 -3.01 -2.33
CA ASN A 127 -12.96 -3.18 -2.76
C ASN A 127 -12.69 -2.60 -4.16
N GLY A 128 -13.42 -1.56 -4.55
CA GLY A 128 -13.02 -0.80 -5.73
C GLY A 128 -11.56 -0.39 -5.62
N ALA A 129 -10.80 -0.53 -6.71
CA ALA A 129 -9.34 -0.35 -6.77
C ALA A 129 -8.85 0.97 -6.12
N ALA A 130 -9.68 2.03 -6.10
CA ALA A 130 -9.38 3.29 -5.42
C ALA A 130 -9.28 3.14 -3.89
N GLY A 131 -10.18 2.39 -3.27
CA GLY A 131 -10.14 2.12 -1.83
C GLY A 131 -8.92 1.28 -1.45
N GLY A 132 -8.54 0.32 -2.31
CA GLY A 132 -7.33 -0.49 -2.13
C GLY A 132 -6.05 0.34 -2.12
N ALA A 133 -5.83 1.16 -3.15
CA ALA A 133 -4.62 1.98 -3.25
C ALA A 133 -4.51 3.00 -2.10
N LEU A 134 -5.61 3.64 -1.68
CA LEU A 134 -5.62 4.54 -0.53
C LEU A 134 -5.38 3.82 0.80
N ALA A 135 -5.81 2.58 0.94
CA ALA A 135 -5.58 1.79 2.15
C ALA A 135 -4.07 1.58 2.41
N PHE A 136 -3.26 1.43 1.36
CA PHE A 136 -1.80 1.31 1.51
C PHE A 136 -1.16 2.55 2.12
N MET A 137 -1.73 3.73 1.85
CA MET A 137 -1.21 5.01 2.35
C MET A 137 -1.42 5.19 3.85
N SER A 138 -2.36 4.45 4.46
CA SER A 138 -2.67 4.52 5.89
C SER A 138 -2.16 3.32 6.70
N MET A 139 -1.50 2.34 6.05
CA MET A 139 -0.99 1.15 6.74
C MET A 139 0.16 1.49 7.68
N SER A 140 0.11 0.97 8.89
CA SER A 140 1.23 1.01 9.82
C SER A 140 2.35 0.07 9.37
N LYS A 141 3.57 0.32 9.83
CA LYS A 141 4.71 -0.60 9.64
C LYS A 141 4.36 -2.04 10.02
N ALA A 142 3.69 -2.22 11.16
CA ALA A 142 3.31 -3.55 11.64
C ALA A 142 2.35 -4.25 10.67
N GLN A 143 1.35 -3.55 10.14
CA GLN A 143 0.43 -4.08 9.14
C GLN A 143 1.13 -4.42 7.82
N LEU A 144 2.03 -3.54 7.35
CA LEU A 144 2.82 -3.83 6.15
C LEU A 144 3.64 -5.11 6.33
N GLN A 145 4.38 -5.22 7.42
CA GLN A 145 5.24 -6.39 7.70
C GLN A 145 4.46 -7.67 7.97
N ALA A 146 3.27 -7.58 8.59
CA ALA A 146 2.42 -8.75 8.83
C ALA A 146 1.85 -9.32 7.52
N ASN A 147 1.39 -8.46 6.61
CA ASN A 147 0.61 -8.86 5.45
C ASN A 147 1.42 -8.99 4.15
N TYR A 148 2.60 -8.36 4.07
CA TYR A 148 3.39 -8.27 2.84
C TYR A 148 4.85 -8.65 3.07
N THR A 149 5.45 -9.21 2.03
CA THR A 149 6.89 -9.17 1.81
C THR A 149 7.20 -7.82 1.18
N VAL A 150 8.01 -7.00 1.86
CA VAL A 150 8.34 -5.64 1.42
C VAL A 150 9.73 -5.64 0.81
N ARG A 151 9.86 -5.14 -0.42
CA ARG A 151 11.12 -5.00 -1.16
C ARG A 151 11.39 -3.53 -1.47
N TYR A 152 12.58 -3.06 -1.17
CA TYR A 152 13.05 -1.75 -1.60
C TYR A 152 13.51 -1.83 -3.05
N ILE A 153 12.95 -0.99 -3.92
CA ILE A 153 13.25 -0.94 -5.35
C ILE A 153 14.35 0.10 -5.64
N GLY A 154 14.21 1.28 -5.07
CA GLY A 154 15.12 2.39 -5.31
C GLY A 154 14.57 3.73 -4.88
N GLN A 155 15.26 4.79 -5.28
CA GLN A 155 14.79 6.16 -5.15
C GLN A 155 14.39 6.68 -6.52
N GLU A 156 13.25 7.35 -6.59
CA GLU A 156 12.79 8.01 -7.82
C GLU A 156 11.88 9.19 -7.51
N ALA A 157 11.81 10.12 -8.46
CA ALA A 157 10.89 11.23 -8.39
C ALA A 157 9.53 10.81 -8.94
N ILE A 158 8.45 11.07 -8.20
CA ILE A 158 7.07 10.94 -8.70
C ILE A 158 6.64 12.22 -9.43
N SER A 159 5.46 12.18 -10.07
CA SER A 159 4.89 13.35 -10.74
C SER A 159 4.83 14.57 -9.80
N GLY A 160 5.32 15.72 -10.27
CA GLY A 160 5.51 16.91 -9.45
C GLY A 160 6.89 17.04 -8.82
N GLY A 161 7.85 16.14 -9.14
CA GLY A 161 9.26 16.24 -8.76
C GLY A 161 9.58 15.83 -7.32
N THR A 162 8.62 15.33 -6.56
CA THR A 162 8.88 14.87 -5.18
C THR A 162 9.74 13.61 -5.21
N GLN A 163 10.92 13.66 -4.58
CA GLN A 163 11.79 12.50 -4.39
C GLN A 163 11.19 11.54 -3.38
N THR A 164 11.22 10.26 -3.70
CA THR A 164 10.59 9.21 -2.89
C THR A 164 11.44 7.94 -2.86
N TRP A 165 11.19 7.10 -1.86
CA TRP A 165 11.61 5.71 -1.84
C TRP A 165 10.50 4.83 -2.38
N HIS A 166 10.82 4.05 -3.40
CA HIS A 166 9.89 3.10 -4.01
C HIS A 166 9.98 1.73 -3.32
N LEU A 167 8.86 1.25 -2.81
CA LEU A 167 8.71 -0.05 -2.17
C LEU A 167 7.69 -0.90 -2.93
N GLU A 168 8.03 -2.15 -3.17
CA GLU A 168 7.09 -3.17 -3.66
C GLU A 168 6.57 -4.02 -2.50
N LEU A 169 5.30 -4.32 -2.54
CA LEU A 169 4.56 -5.07 -1.54
C LEU A 169 3.96 -6.33 -2.19
N THR A 170 4.52 -7.50 -1.89
CA THR A 170 3.96 -8.78 -2.33
C THR A 170 3.11 -9.37 -1.20
N PRO A 171 1.79 -9.62 -1.42
CA PRO A 171 0.94 -10.21 -0.40
C PRO A 171 1.44 -11.58 0.06
N LYS A 172 1.46 -11.84 1.38
CA LYS A 172 1.81 -13.13 1.95
C LYS A 172 0.68 -14.16 1.86
N THR A 173 -0.56 -13.69 1.71
CA THR A 173 -1.76 -14.51 1.51
C THR A 173 -2.42 -14.14 0.20
N PRO A 174 -3.18 -15.06 -0.44
CA PRO A 174 -3.89 -14.76 -1.67
C PRO A 174 -4.81 -13.55 -1.55
N THR A 175 -4.72 -12.63 -2.52
CA THR A 175 -5.56 -11.44 -2.64
C THR A 175 -6.18 -11.35 -4.04
N SER A 176 -7.03 -10.35 -4.28
CA SER A 176 -7.57 -10.05 -5.61
C SER A 176 -6.53 -9.46 -6.57
N TYR A 177 -5.41 -8.96 -6.07
CA TYR A 177 -4.33 -8.34 -6.83
C TYR A 177 -3.02 -9.13 -6.71
N LYS A 178 -2.05 -8.86 -7.60
CA LYS A 178 -0.72 -9.50 -7.63
C LYS A 178 0.25 -8.81 -6.68
N THR A 179 0.41 -7.50 -6.85
CA THR A 179 1.35 -6.66 -6.13
C THR A 179 0.74 -5.30 -5.83
N ALA A 180 1.30 -4.65 -4.83
CA ALA A 180 1.12 -3.23 -4.63
C ALA A 180 2.50 -2.56 -4.56
N GLU A 181 2.54 -1.28 -4.87
CA GLU A 181 3.73 -0.45 -4.83
C GLU A 181 3.40 0.84 -4.08
N ILE A 182 4.34 1.34 -3.29
CA ILE A 182 4.19 2.62 -2.60
C ILE A 182 5.45 3.47 -2.76
N TRP A 183 5.26 4.76 -2.89
CA TRP A 183 6.31 5.77 -2.99
C TRP A 183 6.23 6.67 -1.76
N VAL A 184 7.25 6.59 -0.92
CA VAL A 184 7.31 7.23 0.39
C VAL A 184 8.26 8.41 0.33
N ASP A 185 7.82 9.60 0.76
CA ASP A 185 8.67 10.79 0.80
C ASP A 185 9.63 10.80 2.00
N SER A 186 10.47 11.83 2.08
CA SER A 186 11.48 11.98 3.14
C SER A 186 10.90 12.03 4.55
N ASP A 187 9.64 12.45 4.71
CA ASP A 187 8.97 12.55 6.00
C ASP A 187 8.32 11.22 6.41
N GLY A 188 8.20 10.26 5.48
CA GLY A 188 7.58 8.97 5.70
C GLY A 188 6.12 8.91 5.27
N LEU A 189 5.62 9.92 4.56
CA LEU A 189 4.29 9.89 3.96
C LEU A 189 4.32 9.14 2.63
N PRO A 190 3.50 8.09 2.45
CA PRO A 190 3.24 7.54 1.13
C PRO A 190 2.51 8.57 0.26
N ARG A 191 3.19 9.04 -0.77
CA ARG A 191 2.67 10.04 -1.73
C ARG A 191 1.95 9.41 -2.90
N GLN A 192 2.36 8.21 -3.27
CA GLN A 192 1.76 7.46 -4.35
C GLN A 192 1.63 5.99 -3.95
N ALA A 193 0.56 5.36 -4.40
CA ALA A 193 0.36 3.92 -4.33
C ALA A 193 -0.14 3.40 -5.66
N LYS A 194 0.31 2.20 -6.05
CA LYS A 194 -0.15 1.50 -7.25
C LYS A 194 -0.51 0.07 -6.88
N VAL A 195 -1.62 -0.41 -7.38
CA VAL A 195 -2.06 -1.80 -7.26
C VAL A 195 -2.09 -2.42 -8.65
N THR A 196 -1.48 -3.59 -8.80
CA THR A 196 -1.54 -4.39 -10.03
C THR A 196 -2.44 -5.59 -9.80
N GLU A 197 -3.54 -5.65 -10.51
CA GLU A 197 -4.52 -6.73 -10.44
C GLU A 197 -4.04 -8.01 -11.15
N LYS A 198 -4.76 -9.12 -10.97
CA LYS A 198 -4.38 -10.41 -11.58
C LYS A 198 -4.45 -10.40 -13.11
N ASN A 199 -5.32 -9.60 -13.69
CA ASN A 199 -5.46 -9.38 -15.14
C ASN A 199 -4.46 -8.35 -15.71
N ASN A 200 -3.54 -7.82 -14.90
CA ASN A 200 -2.58 -6.75 -15.19
C ASN A 200 -3.16 -5.33 -15.27
N ASP A 201 -4.43 -5.15 -14.98
CA ASP A 201 -4.94 -3.78 -14.77
C ASP A 201 -4.23 -3.13 -13.60
N THR A 202 -4.05 -1.82 -13.68
CA THR A 202 -3.43 -1.10 -12.58
C THR A 202 -4.30 0.07 -12.12
N THR A 203 -4.23 0.35 -10.83
CA THR A 203 -4.78 1.58 -10.24
C THR A 203 -3.68 2.29 -9.51
N THR A 204 -3.35 3.50 -9.97
CA THR A 204 -2.36 4.38 -9.34
C THR A 204 -3.08 5.56 -8.69
N VAL A 205 -2.78 5.83 -7.43
CA VAL A 205 -3.28 7.00 -6.70
C VAL A 205 -2.09 7.86 -6.29
N LEU A 206 -2.16 9.15 -6.59
CA LEU A 206 -1.16 10.16 -6.26
C LEU A 206 -1.77 11.24 -5.38
N LEU A 207 -1.09 11.58 -4.28
CA LEU A 207 -1.42 12.71 -3.40
C LEU A 207 -0.49 13.89 -3.66
N GLN A 208 -1.07 15.04 -3.97
CA GLN A 208 -0.34 16.29 -4.20
C GLN A 208 -0.85 17.37 -3.25
N ASN A 209 -0.04 18.42 -3.02
CA ASN A 209 -0.41 19.54 -2.15
C ASN A 209 -0.88 19.10 -0.77
N VAL A 210 -0.22 18.08 -0.19
CA VAL A 210 -0.59 17.53 1.10
C VAL A 210 -0.37 18.53 2.21
N ARG A 211 -1.42 18.76 3.00
CA ARG A 211 -1.40 19.55 4.24
C ARG A 211 -1.77 18.63 5.39
N THR A 212 -0.88 18.49 6.36
CA THR A 212 -1.05 17.60 7.50
C THR A 212 -1.41 18.37 8.76
N ASN A 213 -2.05 17.69 9.70
CA ASN A 213 -2.39 18.22 11.02
C ASN A 213 -3.24 19.51 10.96
N VAL A 214 -4.07 19.61 9.92
CA VAL A 214 -5.02 20.71 9.73
C VAL A 214 -6.27 20.48 10.56
N THR A 215 -6.89 21.56 11.06
CA THR A 215 -8.16 21.45 11.76
C THR A 215 -9.25 21.06 10.78
N LEU A 216 -9.84 19.87 10.95
CA LEU A 216 -10.97 19.39 10.18
C LEU A 216 -12.21 19.28 11.05
N ASN A 217 -13.31 19.85 10.58
CA ASN A 217 -14.60 19.63 11.23
C ASN A 217 -15.11 18.21 10.87
N ALA A 218 -15.51 17.43 11.87
CA ALA A 218 -16.01 16.07 11.66
C ALA A 218 -17.27 16.01 10.76
N SER A 219 -18.02 17.12 10.64
CA SER A 219 -19.17 17.21 9.76
C SER A 219 -18.84 17.03 8.27
N ILE A 220 -17.62 17.39 7.83
CA ILE A 220 -17.23 17.20 6.42
C ILE A 220 -17.26 15.74 5.98
N PHE A 221 -17.14 14.79 6.91
CA PHE A 221 -17.19 13.34 6.61
C PHE A 221 -18.60 12.79 6.56
N LYS A 222 -19.62 13.64 6.66
CA LYS A 222 -21.02 13.30 6.37
C LYS A 222 -21.38 13.91 5.02
N LEU A 223 -21.86 13.07 4.10
CA LEU A 223 -22.30 13.57 2.81
C LEU A 223 -23.64 14.29 2.96
N ASP A 224 -23.80 15.39 2.23
CA ASP A 224 -25.05 16.09 2.08
C ASP A 224 -25.62 15.80 0.69
N TYR A 225 -26.86 15.31 0.64
CA TYR A 225 -27.55 14.96 -0.60
C TYR A 225 -29.05 15.19 -0.47
N PRO A 226 -29.77 15.41 -1.59
CA PRO A 226 -31.22 15.67 -1.59
C PRO A 226 -32.00 14.53 -0.92
N LYS A 227 -33.09 14.88 -0.19
CA LYS A 227 -33.93 13.89 0.50
C LYS A 227 -34.56 12.85 -0.45
N ASN A 228 -34.72 13.21 -1.71
CA ASN A 228 -35.27 12.34 -2.76
C ASN A 228 -34.19 11.53 -3.49
N ALA A 229 -32.95 11.52 -3.00
CA ALA A 229 -31.88 10.69 -3.58
C ALA A 229 -32.22 9.20 -3.38
N LYS A 230 -32.02 8.41 -4.43
CA LYS A 230 -32.24 6.96 -4.42
C LYS A 230 -31.13 6.28 -3.60
N ILE A 231 -31.54 5.66 -2.50
CA ILE A 231 -30.58 4.88 -1.67
C ILE A 231 -30.49 3.46 -2.24
N VAL A 232 -29.25 2.98 -2.41
CA VAL A 232 -28.93 1.63 -2.88
C VAL A 232 -27.96 0.99 -1.89
N ASN A 233 -28.18 -0.26 -1.54
CA ASN A 233 -27.26 -1.04 -0.72
C ASN A 233 -26.14 -1.60 -1.60
N GLY A 234 -24.87 -1.39 -1.16
CA GLY A 234 -23.64 -1.80 -1.82
C GLY A 234 -23.04 -3.10 -1.27
#